data_4d9f720b71f7b4523c9e46ae3cefa8ed
#
_entry.id   4d9f720b71f7b4523c9e46ae3cefa8ed
#
_cell.length_a   1.000
_cell.length_b   1.000
_cell.length_c   1.000
_cell.angle_alpha   90.00
_cell.angle_beta   90.00
_cell.angle_gamma   90.00
#
_symmetry.space_group_name_H-M   'P 1'
#
loop_
_entity.id
_entity.type
_entity.pdbx_description
1 polymer ?
#
loop_
_entity_poly.entity_id
_entity_poly.type
_entity_poly.pdbx_seq_one_letter_code
_entity_poly.pdbx_strand_id
1 'polypeptide(L)'
;MKKILLVDDKVTIGRVLKIYLGTEYDLEYFEDPIKALEWLNEGNLPDLIISDIRMPHMRGNEFLYYLKGNELLKHIPVVMLSSEESTTERIHLLEAGAAEYILKPFNPLELRARIKKYI
;
A
#
# COMPACT_ATOMS: atom_id res chain seq x y z
N MET A 1 -6.54 15.11 -8.98
CA MET A 1 -5.31 14.45 -8.49
C MET A 1 -5.51 12.94 -8.46
N LYS A 2 -4.46 12.21 -8.72
CA LYS A 2 -4.47 10.76 -8.54
C LYS A 2 -4.66 10.41 -7.07
N LYS A 3 -5.34 9.32 -6.81
CA LYS A 3 -5.67 8.88 -5.46
C LYS A 3 -4.80 7.71 -5.01
N ILE A 4 -4.25 7.82 -3.80
CA ILE A 4 -3.46 6.76 -3.17
C ILE A 4 -4.20 6.27 -1.93
N LEU A 5 -4.37 4.95 -1.82
CA LEU A 5 -4.83 4.33 -0.58
C LEU A 5 -3.62 3.88 0.21
N LEU A 6 -3.49 4.35 1.44
CA LEU A 6 -2.43 3.93 2.36
C LEU A 6 -3.03 3.15 3.51
N VAL A 7 -2.52 1.95 3.76
CA VAL A 7 -2.94 1.11 4.87
C VAL A 7 -1.74 0.76 5.72
N ASP A 8 -1.69 1.26 6.94
CA ASP A 8 -0.57 1.04 7.87
C ASP A 8 -1.08 1.31 9.28
N ASP A 9 -0.86 0.37 10.20
CA ASP A 9 -1.33 0.51 11.58
C ASP A 9 -0.52 1.52 12.41
N LYS A 10 0.59 2.00 11.86
CA LYS A 10 1.43 3.01 12.53
C LYS A 10 1.05 4.42 12.06
N VAL A 11 0.40 5.16 12.93
CA VAL A 11 -0.09 6.51 12.64
C VAL A 11 1.03 7.44 12.17
N THR A 12 2.25 7.25 12.69
CA THR A 12 3.40 8.05 12.28
C THR A 12 3.71 7.92 10.79
N ILE A 13 3.56 6.73 10.23
CA ILE A 13 3.76 6.51 8.80
C ILE A 13 2.69 7.26 8.01
N GLY A 14 1.44 7.20 8.45
CA GLY A 14 0.34 7.94 7.83
C GLY A 14 0.62 9.44 7.79
N ARG A 15 1.11 10.00 8.89
CA ARG A 15 1.42 11.43 8.98
C ARG A 15 2.57 11.81 8.07
N VAL A 16 3.65 11.03 8.06
CA VAL A 16 4.81 11.30 7.22
C VAL A 16 4.43 11.27 5.75
N LEU A 17 3.71 10.26 5.32
CA LEU A 17 3.32 10.13 3.91
C LEU A 17 2.29 11.19 3.50
N LYS A 18 1.43 11.61 4.42
CA LYS A 18 0.51 12.72 4.15
C LYS A 18 1.29 14.00 3.83
N ILE A 19 2.36 14.25 4.55
CA ILE A 19 3.21 15.43 4.31
C ILE A 19 3.90 15.34 2.96
N TYR A 20 4.52 14.21 2.64
CA TYR A 20 5.34 14.06 1.44
C TYR A 20 4.56 13.76 0.17
N LEU A 21 3.42 13.11 0.28
CA LEU A 21 2.61 12.71 -0.89
C LEU A 21 1.33 13.55 -1.04
N GLY A 22 0.83 14.11 0.05
CA GLY A 22 -0.47 14.77 0.06
C GLY A 22 -0.55 16.07 -0.75
N THR A 23 0.58 16.62 -1.18
CA THR A 23 0.61 17.81 -2.03
C THR A 23 0.39 17.46 -3.50
N GLU A 24 0.77 16.25 -3.93
CA GLU A 24 0.66 15.80 -5.31
C GLU A 24 -0.48 14.81 -5.53
N TYR A 25 -0.89 14.12 -4.47
CA TYR A 25 -1.86 13.03 -4.54
C TYR A 25 -2.95 13.22 -3.50
N ASP A 26 -4.14 12.70 -3.80
CA ASP A 26 -5.21 12.59 -2.83
C ASP A 26 -4.98 11.32 -2.02
N LEU A 27 -4.50 11.47 -0.78
CA LEU A 27 -4.12 10.34 0.07
C LEU A 27 -5.23 9.98 1.02
N GLU A 28 -5.76 8.77 0.88
CA GLU A 28 -6.74 8.19 1.80
C GLU A 28 -6.02 7.21 2.72
N TYR A 29 -6.06 7.44 4.03
CA TYR A 29 -5.31 6.66 4.99
C TYR A 29 -6.22 5.87 5.92
N PHE A 30 -5.90 4.60 6.13
CA PHE A 30 -6.57 3.73 7.11
C PHE A 30 -5.54 3.01 7.96
N GLU A 31 -5.78 2.97 9.26
CA GLU A 31 -4.95 2.19 10.20
C GLU A 31 -5.31 0.70 10.16
N ASP A 32 -6.53 0.38 9.79
CA ASP A 32 -7.10 -0.95 9.82
C ASP A 32 -7.40 -1.43 8.39
N PRO A 33 -6.81 -2.56 7.95
CA PRO A 33 -7.06 -3.08 6.62
C PRO A 33 -8.52 -3.46 6.38
N ILE A 34 -9.26 -3.83 7.42
CA ILE A 34 -10.68 -4.14 7.28
C ILE A 34 -11.47 -2.89 6.89
N LYS A 35 -11.14 -1.75 7.50
CA LYS A 35 -11.76 -0.47 7.15
C LYS A 35 -11.40 -0.06 5.72
N ALA A 36 -10.17 -0.32 5.30
CA ALA A 36 -9.74 -0.07 3.93
C ALA A 36 -10.55 -0.91 2.94
N LEU A 37 -10.80 -2.19 3.26
CA LEU A 37 -11.61 -3.06 2.41
C LEU A 37 -13.06 -2.57 2.32
N GLU A 38 -13.63 -2.12 3.43
CA GLU A 38 -14.97 -1.53 3.43
C GLU A 38 -15.04 -0.35 2.47
N TRP A 39 -14.05 0.53 2.52
CA TRP A 39 -13.97 1.70 1.66
C TRP A 39 -13.85 1.31 0.18
N LEU A 40 -13.02 0.31 -0.13
CA LEU A 40 -12.89 -0.22 -1.49
C LEU A 40 -14.21 -0.84 -1.98
N ASN A 41 -14.90 -1.55 -1.11
CA ASN A 41 -16.16 -2.21 -1.45
C ASN A 41 -17.32 -1.23 -1.64
N GLU A 42 -17.15 0.01 -1.21
CA GLU A 42 -18.10 1.09 -1.50
C GLU A 42 -17.97 1.64 -2.92
N GLY A 43 -17.04 1.11 -3.70
CA GLY A 43 -16.82 1.52 -5.09
C GLY A 43 -15.67 2.51 -5.28
N ASN A 44 -14.87 2.74 -4.26
CA ASN A 44 -13.71 3.63 -4.36
C ASN A 44 -12.55 2.89 -5.03
N LEU A 45 -12.01 3.46 -6.12
CA LEU A 45 -10.94 2.85 -6.89
C LEU A 45 -9.72 3.78 -6.87
N PRO A 46 -8.76 3.54 -5.97
CA PRO A 46 -7.52 4.33 -5.97
C PRO A 46 -6.65 3.99 -7.17
N ASP A 47 -5.71 4.86 -7.49
CA ASP A 47 -4.76 4.66 -8.58
C ASP A 47 -3.55 3.86 -8.14
N LEU A 48 -3.28 3.84 -6.84
CA LEU A 48 -2.17 3.10 -6.24
C LEU A 48 -2.53 2.74 -4.81
N ILE A 49 -2.05 1.59 -4.34
CA ILE A 49 -2.20 1.17 -2.95
C ILE A 49 -0.82 0.97 -2.34
N ILE A 50 -0.62 1.55 -1.15
CA ILE A 50 0.57 1.32 -0.33
C ILE A 50 0.10 0.62 0.94
N SER A 51 0.66 -0.54 1.25
CA SER A 51 0.24 -1.33 2.40
C SER A 51 1.40 -1.84 3.22
N ASP A 52 1.28 -1.72 4.54
CA ASP A 52 2.15 -2.42 5.48
C ASP A 52 1.86 -3.93 5.40
N ILE A 53 2.80 -4.75 5.86
CA ILE A 53 2.62 -6.20 5.88
C ILE A 53 2.09 -6.67 7.22
N ARG A 54 2.60 -6.11 8.32
CA ARG A 54 2.22 -6.53 9.67
C ARG A 54 1.16 -5.61 10.25
N MET A 55 -0.08 -6.01 10.09
CA MET A 55 -1.24 -5.26 10.57
C MET A 55 -2.14 -6.16 11.40
N PRO A 56 -2.88 -5.60 12.38
CA PRO A 56 -3.89 -6.37 13.09
C PRO A 56 -5.04 -6.74 12.14
N HIS A 57 -5.74 -7.82 12.45
CA HIS A 57 -6.94 -8.32 11.78
C HIS A 57 -6.71 -8.93 10.41
N MET A 58 -5.81 -8.39 9.60
CA MET A 58 -5.48 -8.93 8.28
C MET A 58 -4.04 -8.56 7.93
N ARG A 59 -3.22 -9.54 7.60
CA ARG A 59 -1.84 -9.30 7.18
C ARG A 59 -1.81 -8.71 5.76
N GLY A 60 -0.73 -7.99 5.45
CA GLY A 60 -0.57 -7.36 4.14
C GLY A 60 -0.55 -8.37 2.98
N ASN A 61 0.00 -9.58 3.20
CA ASN A 61 -0.04 -10.61 2.17
C ASN A 61 -1.47 -11.08 1.87
N GLU A 62 -2.31 -11.19 2.91
CA GLU A 62 -3.72 -11.53 2.74
C GLU A 62 -4.46 -10.42 2.01
N PHE A 63 -4.16 -9.16 2.37
CA PHE A 63 -4.72 -8.00 1.72
C PHE A 63 -4.36 -7.97 0.23
N LEU A 64 -3.08 -8.22 -0.08
CA LEU A 64 -2.60 -8.30 -1.47
C LEU A 64 -3.34 -9.39 -2.25
N TYR A 65 -3.48 -10.59 -1.67
CA TYR A 65 -4.17 -11.70 -2.33
C TYR A 65 -5.63 -11.34 -2.61
N TYR A 66 -6.30 -10.69 -1.67
CA TYR A 66 -7.67 -10.22 -1.87
C TYR A 66 -7.74 -9.25 -3.07
N LEU A 67 -6.84 -8.26 -3.11
CA LEU A 67 -6.83 -7.27 -4.18
C LEU A 67 -6.59 -7.92 -5.54
N LYS A 68 -5.64 -8.82 -5.63
CA LYS A 68 -5.28 -9.48 -6.90
C LYS A 68 -6.31 -10.49 -7.36
N GLY A 69 -7.14 -10.97 -6.45
CA GLY A 69 -8.26 -11.87 -6.78
C GLY A 69 -9.56 -11.16 -7.14
N ASN A 70 -9.60 -9.84 -7.04
CA ASN A 70 -10.79 -9.05 -7.29
C ASN A 70 -10.75 -8.42 -8.67
N GLU A 71 -11.76 -8.64 -9.50
CA GLU A 71 -11.80 -8.17 -10.89
C GLU A 71 -11.68 -6.65 -11.02
N LEU A 72 -12.24 -5.89 -10.08
CA LEU A 72 -12.19 -4.42 -10.12
C LEU A 72 -10.90 -3.85 -9.56
N LEU A 73 -10.21 -4.60 -8.69
CA LEU A 73 -9.07 -4.10 -7.94
C LEU A 73 -7.72 -4.64 -8.44
N LYS A 74 -7.71 -5.76 -9.16
CA LYS A 74 -6.47 -6.47 -9.52
C LYS A 74 -5.51 -5.67 -10.37
N HIS A 75 -5.98 -4.64 -11.06
CA HIS A 75 -5.15 -3.80 -11.93
C HIS A 75 -4.44 -2.68 -11.17
N ILE A 76 -4.84 -2.42 -9.94
CA ILE A 76 -4.26 -1.34 -9.15
C ILE A 76 -2.88 -1.78 -8.65
N PRO A 77 -1.81 -1.02 -8.94
CA PRO A 77 -0.49 -1.38 -8.43
C PRO A 77 -0.45 -1.28 -6.90
N VAL A 78 0.21 -2.27 -6.28
CA VAL A 78 0.33 -2.37 -4.82
C VAL A 78 1.80 -2.33 -4.43
N VAL A 79 2.13 -1.36 -3.57
CA VAL A 79 3.47 -1.22 -3.00
C VAL A 79 3.43 -1.73 -1.57
N MET A 80 4.28 -2.70 -1.24
CA MET A 80 4.33 -3.28 0.10
C MET A 80 5.45 -2.61 0.91
N LEU A 81 5.14 -2.25 2.15
CA LEU A 81 6.13 -1.71 3.10
C LEU A 81 6.41 -2.77 4.17
N SER A 82 7.67 -3.05 4.42
CA SER A 82 8.06 -4.08 5.39
C SER A 82 9.22 -3.64 6.26
N SER A 83 9.18 -4.03 7.54
CA SER A 83 10.30 -3.85 8.46
C SER A 83 11.26 -5.05 8.46
N GLU A 84 10.98 -6.07 7.65
CA GLU A 84 11.79 -7.29 7.60
C GLU A 84 12.58 -7.42 6.31
N GLU A 85 13.88 -7.71 6.45
CA GLU A 85 14.75 -8.03 5.33
C GLU A 85 14.67 -9.52 5.02
N SER A 86 13.52 -9.98 4.57
CA SER A 86 13.34 -11.36 4.16
C SER A 86 13.29 -11.46 2.66
N THR A 87 14.31 -12.06 2.08
CA THR A 87 14.36 -12.30 0.63
C THR A 87 13.22 -13.22 0.19
N THR A 88 12.93 -14.25 0.98
CA THR A 88 11.85 -15.19 0.71
C THR A 88 10.49 -14.48 0.69
N GLU A 89 10.23 -13.65 1.69
CA GLU A 89 8.98 -12.88 1.75
C GLU A 89 8.86 -11.93 0.56
N ARG A 90 9.95 -11.22 0.24
CA ARG A 90 9.97 -10.28 -0.87
C ARG A 90 9.66 -10.97 -2.20
N ILE A 91 10.32 -12.09 -2.47
CA ILE A 91 10.08 -12.87 -3.69
C ILE A 91 8.62 -13.33 -3.75
N HIS A 92 8.13 -13.86 -2.64
CA HIS A 92 6.77 -14.37 -2.54
C HIS A 92 5.74 -13.27 -2.86
N LEU A 93 5.90 -12.08 -2.28
CA LEU A 93 4.97 -10.97 -2.51
C LEU A 93 5.07 -10.41 -3.93
N LEU A 94 6.28 -10.31 -4.48
CA LEU A 94 6.45 -9.86 -5.86
C LEU A 94 5.81 -10.86 -6.84
N GLU A 95 5.99 -12.15 -6.61
CA GLU A 95 5.35 -13.18 -7.43
C GLU A 95 3.81 -13.16 -7.28
N ALA A 96 3.32 -12.79 -6.11
CA ALA A 96 1.88 -12.66 -5.86
C ALA A 96 1.28 -11.40 -6.50
N GLY A 97 2.10 -10.54 -7.09
CA GLY A 97 1.63 -9.39 -7.84
C GLY A 97 1.90 -8.02 -7.24
N ALA A 98 2.70 -7.94 -6.16
CA ALA A 98 3.13 -6.64 -5.65
C ALA A 98 4.00 -5.93 -6.68
N ALA A 99 3.77 -4.65 -6.87
CA ALA A 99 4.56 -3.85 -7.81
C ALA A 99 5.94 -3.51 -7.24
N GLU A 100 6.01 -3.24 -5.94
CA GLU A 100 7.24 -2.89 -5.25
C GLU A 100 7.23 -3.46 -3.84
N TYR A 101 8.43 -3.69 -3.29
CA TYR A 101 8.64 -4.09 -1.91
C TYR A 101 9.68 -3.16 -1.32
N ILE A 102 9.28 -2.34 -0.35
CA ILE A 102 10.12 -1.28 0.21
C ILE A 102 10.33 -1.53 1.69
N LEU A 103 11.61 -1.52 2.10
CA LEU A 103 11.97 -1.74 3.50
C LEU A 103 11.78 -0.48 4.34
N LYS A 104 11.32 -0.67 5.56
CA LYS A 104 11.28 0.36 6.60
C LYS A 104 12.57 0.28 7.43
N PRO A 105 13.15 1.39 7.88
CA PRO A 105 12.73 2.76 7.58
C PRO A 105 13.07 3.14 6.15
N PHE A 106 12.16 3.84 5.48
CA PHE A 106 12.37 4.28 4.11
C PHE A 106 12.56 5.80 4.06
N ASN A 107 13.16 6.27 2.98
CA ASN A 107 13.25 7.70 2.70
C ASN A 107 11.95 8.09 1.96
N PRO A 108 11.13 9.03 2.49
CA PRO A 108 9.87 9.41 1.84
C PRO A 108 10.04 9.96 0.44
N LEU A 109 11.15 10.61 0.15
CA LEU A 109 11.43 11.15 -1.19
C LEU A 109 11.77 10.02 -2.17
N GLU A 110 12.47 8.99 -1.71
CA GLU A 110 12.73 7.80 -2.52
C GLU A 110 11.44 7.05 -2.82
N LEU A 111 10.59 6.90 -1.81
CA LEU A 111 9.27 6.27 -2.00
C LEU A 111 8.48 7.05 -3.04
N ARG A 112 8.44 8.37 -2.94
CA ARG A 112 7.75 9.24 -3.90
C ARG A 112 8.28 9.02 -5.31
N ALA A 113 9.60 8.94 -5.47
CA ALA A 113 10.21 8.70 -6.78
C ALA A 113 9.83 7.32 -7.35
N ARG A 114 9.81 6.29 -6.50
CA ARG A 114 9.47 4.92 -6.94
C ARG A 114 8.02 4.81 -7.41
N ILE A 115 7.09 5.43 -6.71
CA ILE A 115 5.67 5.33 -7.07
C ILE A 115 5.32 6.07 -8.35
N LYS A 116 6.13 7.05 -8.76
CA LYS A 116 5.89 7.79 -10.00
C LYS A 116 5.88 6.91 -11.25
N LYS A 117 6.50 5.74 -11.19
CA LYS A 117 6.47 4.78 -12.30
C LYS A 117 5.08 4.21 -12.54
N TYR A 118 4.22 4.27 -11.56
CA TYR A 118 2.91 3.63 -11.58
C TYR A 118 1.76 4.62 -11.68
N ILE A 119 1.99 5.84 -11.28
CA ILE A 119 1.00 6.91 -11.31
C ILE A 119 1.63 8.24 -11.70
#